data_720de87873c398f5b2f0ccdc335561bb
#
_entry.id   720de87873c398f5b2f0ccdc335561bb
#
_cell.length_a   1.000
_cell.length_b   1.000
_cell.length_c   1.000
_cell.angle_alpha   90.00
_cell.angle_beta   90.00
_cell.angle_gamma   90.00
#
_symmetry.space_group_name_H-M   'P 1'
#
loop_
_entity.id
_entity.type
_entity.pdbx_description
1 polymer ?
#
loop_
_entity_poly.entity_id
_entity_poly.type
_entity_poly.pdbx_seq_one_letter_code
_entity_poly.pdbx_strand_id
1 'polypeptide(L)'
;GVFANVKDVKENAVYIAEGNDATAFEEAWEDLRVRYGAERARMISSNPPIIEALGSTDLLPINAVREPVGILQAPLGLSSSEMRKVASLGFNVIVRPQNFVNVTEEKIDSIFNRIAKSGVEVNAYMPAGAEVVGYPNKIDYMAKKLADRKLIMQEHYTQLQFAKIDGLVPLAEALNYKAVRTYVIDSLEQKKISVGEGLRRWALTDEERNVRVNYIRPYFLSQNGQDLLTMNLQYVKDITANVKARGFKIGEAGLFEAEASTIKNGYTGPYFPNKIAFVIIGAAVLAGAVIYLAQLVELTNSKQIILWGVMTAVMAAILLAGRGLVMRQALAFGAAVFFPVLSMNVILDLWDKTKTSSVSALKVILNSTWQLALAVLMSLVGGMYLAAILADSRFLLEIDIYRGVKLTFIMPLVLMTILYVKRYDMLGVMGAGVKVAVSRVNDLLNKSITFKHIALLGVLGIILLYFVARSGHSAGVPVAAIEVKMRLFLEQLMYARPRQKEFMIGHPVFFLA
;
A
#
# COMPACT_ATOMS: atom_id res chain seq x y z
N GLY A 1 -38.27 -23.63 -30.21
CA GLY A 1 -36.93 -23.08 -30.03
C GLY A 1 -35.89 -24.20 -29.97
N VAL A 2 -34.62 -23.87 -30.00
CA VAL A 2 -33.48 -24.81 -30.05
C VAL A 2 -33.53 -25.87 -28.92
N PHE A 3 -34.08 -25.52 -27.76
CA PHE A 3 -34.23 -26.44 -26.62
C PHE A 3 -35.50 -27.28 -26.61
N ALA A 4 -36.37 -27.20 -27.61
CA ALA A 4 -37.63 -27.97 -27.68
C ALA A 4 -37.44 -29.49 -27.67
N ASN A 5 -36.24 -29.96 -28.08
CA ASN A 5 -35.90 -31.38 -28.16
C ASN A 5 -35.23 -31.93 -26.88
N VAL A 6 -35.04 -31.13 -25.85
CA VAL A 6 -34.51 -31.60 -24.56
C VAL A 6 -35.63 -32.27 -23.79
N LYS A 7 -35.69 -33.61 -23.79
CA LYS A 7 -36.81 -34.38 -23.23
C LYS A 7 -36.79 -34.49 -21.69
N ASP A 8 -35.60 -34.50 -21.09
CA ASP A 8 -35.37 -34.67 -19.65
C ASP A 8 -34.65 -33.48 -19.05
N VAL A 9 -35.36 -32.38 -18.79
CA VAL A 9 -34.76 -31.17 -18.15
C VAL A 9 -34.56 -31.45 -16.67
N LYS A 10 -33.32 -31.34 -16.20
CA LYS A 10 -32.96 -31.51 -14.78
C LYS A 10 -32.99 -30.18 -14.08
N GLU A 11 -33.53 -30.17 -12.84
CA GLU A 11 -33.66 -28.94 -12.05
C GLU A 11 -32.32 -28.23 -11.74
N ASN A 12 -31.24 -29.00 -11.62
CA ASN A 12 -29.90 -28.45 -11.29
C ASN A 12 -28.95 -28.56 -12.50
N ALA A 13 -29.40 -28.17 -13.67
CA ALA A 13 -28.62 -28.23 -14.90
C ALA A 13 -28.72 -26.93 -15.71
N VAL A 14 -27.67 -26.62 -16.43
CA VAL A 14 -27.61 -25.55 -17.44
C VAL A 14 -27.50 -26.20 -18.81
N TYR A 15 -28.27 -25.71 -19.75
CA TYR A 15 -28.28 -26.17 -21.15
C TYR A 15 -27.72 -25.05 -22.03
N ILE A 16 -26.64 -25.35 -22.75
CA ILE A 16 -25.95 -24.42 -23.64
C ILE A 16 -26.08 -24.93 -25.05
N ALA A 17 -26.70 -24.15 -25.92
CA ALA A 17 -26.75 -24.44 -27.36
C ALA A 17 -25.73 -23.59 -28.11
N GLU A 18 -25.25 -24.11 -29.22
CA GLU A 18 -24.39 -23.35 -30.13
C GLU A 18 -25.13 -22.12 -30.66
N GLY A 19 -24.47 -20.95 -30.51
CA GLY A 19 -24.96 -19.68 -31.00
C GLY A 19 -24.18 -19.22 -32.24
N ASN A 20 -24.02 -17.92 -32.40
CA ASN A 20 -23.31 -17.35 -33.55
C ASN A 20 -21.77 -17.49 -33.47
N ASP A 21 -21.22 -17.89 -32.31
CA ASP A 21 -19.80 -18.10 -32.09
C ASP A 21 -19.54 -19.57 -31.73
N ALA A 22 -19.24 -20.39 -32.74
CA ALA A 22 -18.92 -21.79 -32.57
C ALA A 22 -17.67 -22.00 -31.70
N THR A 23 -16.70 -21.08 -31.78
CA THR A 23 -15.49 -21.12 -30.92
C THR A 23 -15.86 -20.97 -29.45
N ALA A 24 -16.73 -20.05 -29.12
CA ALA A 24 -17.18 -19.85 -27.72
C ALA A 24 -17.94 -21.08 -27.20
N PHE A 25 -18.71 -21.77 -28.04
CA PHE A 25 -19.40 -23.01 -27.68
C PHE A 25 -18.41 -24.16 -27.40
N GLU A 26 -17.44 -24.38 -28.29
CA GLU A 26 -16.40 -25.38 -28.10
C GLU A 26 -15.57 -25.11 -26.84
N GLU A 27 -15.20 -23.84 -26.61
CA GLU A 27 -14.45 -23.42 -25.43
C GLU A 27 -15.26 -23.65 -24.15
N ALA A 28 -16.55 -23.32 -24.15
CA ALA A 28 -17.44 -23.60 -23.03
C ALA A 28 -17.52 -25.10 -22.73
N TRP A 29 -17.58 -25.93 -23.76
CA TRP A 29 -17.55 -27.38 -23.65
C TRP A 29 -16.26 -27.90 -23.00
N GLU A 30 -15.11 -27.43 -23.46
CA GLU A 30 -13.79 -27.77 -22.89
C GLU A 30 -13.73 -27.35 -21.42
N ASP A 31 -14.12 -26.11 -21.10
CA ASP A 31 -14.03 -25.53 -19.78
C ASP A 31 -14.95 -26.21 -18.76
N LEU A 32 -16.17 -26.56 -19.16
CA LEU A 32 -17.10 -27.30 -18.30
C LEU A 32 -16.55 -28.68 -17.95
N ARG A 33 -15.97 -29.39 -18.92
CA ARG A 33 -15.37 -30.71 -18.67
C ARG A 33 -14.14 -30.63 -17.78
N VAL A 34 -13.30 -29.60 -17.94
CA VAL A 34 -12.12 -29.37 -17.08
C VAL A 34 -12.53 -29.02 -15.66
N ARG A 35 -13.59 -28.23 -15.49
CA ARG A 35 -14.05 -27.79 -14.17
C ARG A 35 -14.86 -28.83 -13.42
N TYR A 36 -15.80 -29.49 -14.12
CA TYR A 36 -16.81 -30.35 -13.47
C TYR A 36 -16.62 -31.83 -13.75
N GLY A 37 -15.78 -32.21 -14.72
CA GLY A 37 -15.60 -33.59 -15.15
C GLY A 37 -16.56 -33.99 -16.28
N ALA A 38 -16.19 -35.04 -16.99
CA ALA A 38 -16.95 -35.54 -18.14
C ALA A 38 -18.33 -36.11 -17.74
N GLU A 39 -18.48 -36.58 -16.52
CA GLU A 39 -19.71 -37.13 -15.99
C GLU A 39 -20.78 -36.08 -15.71
N ARG A 40 -20.36 -34.81 -15.47
CA ARG A 40 -21.25 -33.69 -15.18
C ARG A 40 -21.47 -32.74 -16.35
N ALA A 41 -20.57 -32.74 -17.34
CA ALA A 41 -20.71 -31.96 -18.56
C ALA A 41 -20.73 -32.91 -19.75
N ARG A 42 -21.87 -33.02 -20.43
CA ARG A 42 -22.06 -33.96 -21.55
C ARG A 42 -22.78 -33.30 -22.71
N MET A 43 -22.47 -33.76 -23.93
CA MET A 43 -23.20 -33.39 -25.13
C MET A 43 -24.47 -34.27 -25.22
N ILE A 44 -25.64 -33.64 -25.18
CA ILE A 44 -26.93 -34.34 -25.21
C ILE A 44 -27.59 -34.33 -26.58
N SER A 45 -27.15 -33.46 -27.46
CA SER A 45 -27.56 -33.37 -28.86
C SER A 45 -26.38 -32.92 -29.72
N SER A 46 -26.29 -33.45 -30.94
CA SER A 46 -25.28 -33.05 -31.93
C SER A 46 -25.85 -32.18 -33.06
N ASN A 47 -27.17 -32.11 -33.19
CA ASN A 47 -27.84 -31.28 -34.20
C ASN A 47 -29.20 -30.77 -33.71
N PRO A 48 -29.31 -29.50 -33.27
CA PRO A 48 -28.18 -28.62 -32.98
C PRO A 48 -27.37 -29.13 -31.78
N PRO A 49 -26.06 -28.79 -31.68
CA PRO A 49 -25.26 -29.22 -30.55
C PRO A 49 -25.73 -28.52 -29.26
N ILE A 50 -25.97 -29.35 -28.22
CA ILE A 50 -26.43 -28.90 -26.91
C ILE A 50 -25.62 -29.58 -25.83
N ILE A 51 -25.01 -28.76 -24.96
CA ILE A 51 -24.32 -29.21 -23.78
C ILE A 51 -25.28 -29.17 -22.58
N GLU A 52 -25.30 -30.24 -21.79
CA GLU A 52 -25.90 -30.27 -20.45
C GLU A 52 -24.76 -30.19 -19.43
N ALA A 53 -24.81 -29.23 -18.51
CA ALA A 53 -23.90 -29.16 -17.39
C ALA A 53 -24.70 -29.27 -16.09
N LEU A 54 -24.37 -30.29 -15.27
CA LEU A 54 -25.01 -30.55 -13.99
C LEU A 54 -24.33 -29.73 -12.88
N GLY A 55 -25.12 -28.96 -12.16
CA GLY A 55 -24.66 -28.20 -11.01
C GLY A 55 -24.22 -29.10 -9.86
N SER A 56 -23.29 -28.59 -9.06
CA SER A 56 -22.81 -29.19 -7.83
C SER A 56 -22.27 -28.09 -6.93
N THR A 57 -22.67 -28.10 -5.68
CA THR A 57 -22.21 -27.08 -4.71
C THR A 57 -20.73 -27.24 -4.34
N ASP A 58 -20.20 -28.46 -4.44
CA ASP A 58 -18.82 -28.81 -4.07
C ASP A 58 -17.79 -28.44 -5.14
N LEU A 59 -18.23 -28.20 -6.38
CA LEU A 59 -17.37 -27.88 -7.52
C LEU A 59 -17.48 -26.44 -7.99
N LEU A 60 -18.30 -25.63 -7.30
CA LEU A 60 -18.46 -24.22 -7.63
C LEU A 60 -17.35 -23.39 -7.01
N PRO A 61 -16.74 -22.49 -7.75
CA PRO A 61 -15.77 -21.57 -7.19
C PRO A 61 -16.43 -20.62 -6.20
N ILE A 62 -15.66 -20.22 -5.21
CA ILE A 62 -16.06 -19.22 -4.24
C ILE A 62 -15.88 -17.82 -4.85
N ASN A 63 -16.90 -16.98 -4.78
CA ASN A 63 -16.82 -15.60 -5.23
C ASN A 63 -15.93 -14.75 -4.28
N ALA A 64 -15.73 -13.48 -4.62
CA ALA A 64 -14.92 -12.57 -3.83
C ALA A 64 -15.46 -12.31 -2.40
N VAL A 65 -16.76 -12.57 -2.15
CA VAL A 65 -17.38 -12.50 -0.82
C VAL A 65 -17.47 -13.87 -0.13
N ARG A 66 -16.77 -14.87 -0.68
CA ARG A 66 -16.65 -16.24 -0.15
C ARG A 66 -17.96 -17.03 -0.10
N GLU A 67 -18.88 -16.76 -1.01
CA GLU A 67 -20.09 -17.52 -1.20
C GLU A 67 -19.98 -18.41 -2.46
N PRO A 68 -20.52 -19.64 -2.44
CA PRO A 68 -20.59 -20.47 -3.63
C PRO A 68 -21.51 -19.79 -4.67
N VAL A 69 -21.07 -19.77 -5.92
CA VAL A 69 -21.89 -19.25 -7.03
C VAL A 69 -22.73 -20.36 -7.65
N GLY A 70 -23.91 -20.04 -8.11
CA GLY A 70 -24.74 -21.00 -8.87
C GLY A 70 -24.11 -21.35 -10.22
N ILE A 71 -24.46 -22.50 -10.80
CA ILE A 71 -23.88 -22.95 -12.08
C ILE A 71 -24.09 -21.94 -13.23
N LEU A 72 -25.17 -21.17 -13.20
CA LEU A 72 -25.42 -20.07 -14.16
C LEU A 72 -24.40 -18.94 -14.08
N GLN A 73 -23.77 -18.78 -12.92
CA GLN A 73 -22.79 -17.76 -12.64
C GLN A 73 -21.37 -18.34 -12.56
N ALA A 74 -21.24 -19.64 -12.79
CA ALA A 74 -19.95 -20.30 -12.75
C ALA A 74 -19.02 -19.73 -13.84
N PRO A 75 -17.82 -19.27 -13.48
CA PRO A 75 -16.88 -18.75 -14.46
C PRO A 75 -16.40 -19.90 -15.35
N LEU A 76 -16.48 -19.70 -16.64
CA LEU A 76 -15.79 -20.52 -17.64
C LEU A 76 -14.32 -20.08 -17.75
N GLY A 77 -13.57 -20.65 -18.67
CA GLY A 77 -12.20 -20.25 -18.95
C GLY A 77 -12.10 -18.91 -19.69
N LEU A 78 -10.93 -18.66 -20.23
CA LEU A 78 -10.68 -17.47 -21.05
C LEU A 78 -11.27 -17.67 -22.45
N SER A 79 -11.87 -16.64 -23.02
CA SER A 79 -12.36 -16.66 -24.42
C SER A 79 -11.26 -16.25 -25.38
N SER A 80 -10.88 -17.13 -26.30
CA SER A 80 -9.88 -16.81 -27.31
C SER A 80 -10.41 -15.84 -28.36
N SER A 81 -11.72 -15.87 -28.66
CA SER A 81 -12.35 -14.94 -29.59
C SER A 81 -12.35 -13.49 -29.02
N GLU A 82 -12.67 -13.32 -27.74
CA GLU A 82 -12.60 -12.02 -27.08
C GLU A 82 -11.15 -11.50 -27.00
N MET A 83 -10.19 -12.36 -26.64
CA MET A 83 -8.77 -11.95 -26.63
C MET A 83 -8.32 -11.46 -27.99
N ARG A 84 -8.64 -12.20 -29.08
CA ARG A 84 -8.33 -11.76 -30.45
C ARG A 84 -9.02 -10.47 -30.83
N LYS A 85 -10.28 -10.29 -30.45
CA LYS A 85 -11.04 -9.05 -30.70
C LYS A 85 -10.38 -7.85 -30.03
N VAL A 86 -10.00 -7.97 -28.76
CA VAL A 86 -9.32 -6.88 -28.03
C VAL A 86 -7.96 -6.57 -28.66
N ALA A 87 -7.17 -7.59 -28.98
CA ALA A 87 -5.87 -7.43 -29.63
C ALA A 87 -5.98 -6.79 -31.03
N SER A 88 -7.01 -7.17 -31.83
CA SER A 88 -7.24 -6.60 -33.18
C SER A 88 -7.56 -5.10 -33.13
N LEU A 89 -8.04 -4.59 -32.00
CA LEU A 89 -8.28 -3.17 -31.75
C LEU A 89 -7.01 -2.42 -31.31
N GLY A 90 -5.86 -3.10 -31.23
CA GLY A 90 -4.59 -2.52 -30.81
C GLY A 90 -4.40 -2.40 -29.30
N PHE A 91 -5.21 -3.12 -28.50
CA PHE A 91 -5.08 -3.13 -27.04
C PHE A 91 -4.28 -4.34 -26.55
N ASN A 92 -3.53 -4.14 -25.48
CA ASN A 92 -2.90 -5.23 -24.73
C ASN A 92 -3.95 -6.01 -23.92
N VAL A 93 -3.78 -7.32 -23.84
CA VAL A 93 -4.71 -8.20 -23.13
C VAL A 93 -4.19 -8.55 -21.75
N ILE A 94 -5.00 -8.32 -20.73
CA ILE A 94 -4.79 -8.76 -19.36
C ILE A 94 -5.81 -9.85 -19.05
N VAL A 95 -5.34 -11.03 -18.65
CA VAL A 95 -6.23 -12.15 -18.34
C VAL A 95 -6.54 -12.24 -16.85
N ARG A 96 -7.79 -12.65 -16.55
CA ARG A 96 -8.31 -12.74 -15.18
C ARG A 96 -9.01 -14.08 -14.91
N PRO A 97 -8.31 -15.22 -15.01
CA PRO A 97 -8.92 -16.51 -14.69
C PRO A 97 -9.18 -16.65 -13.18
N GLN A 98 -10.23 -17.41 -12.84
CA GLN A 98 -10.51 -17.84 -11.48
C GLN A 98 -9.90 -19.20 -11.19
N ASN A 99 -9.59 -19.47 -9.92
CA ASN A 99 -9.08 -20.75 -9.48
C ASN A 99 -10.08 -21.89 -9.75
N PHE A 100 -9.57 -23.11 -9.73
CA PHE A 100 -10.34 -24.33 -9.84
C PHE A 100 -10.53 -24.97 -8.49
N VAL A 101 -11.68 -25.55 -8.24
CA VAL A 101 -11.85 -26.48 -7.14
C VAL A 101 -10.99 -27.72 -7.44
N ASN A 102 -10.23 -28.18 -6.45
CA ASN A 102 -9.25 -29.26 -6.62
C ASN A 102 -8.30 -29.00 -7.79
N VAL A 103 -7.57 -27.88 -7.72
CA VAL A 103 -6.64 -27.43 -8.77
C VAL A 103 -5.54 -28.47 -9.02
N THR A 104 -5.33 -28.81 -10.29
CA THR A 104 -4.24 -29.68 -10.78
C THR A 104 -3.38 -28.93 -11.79
N GLU A 105 -2.24 -29.50 -12.15
CA GLU A 105 -1.34 -28.90 -13.15
C GLU A 105 -2.01 -28.87 -14.53
N GLU A 106 -2.76 -29.91 -14.91
CA GLU A 106 -3.49 -29.98 -16.16
C GLU A 106 -4.57 -28.88 -16.24
N LYS A 107 -5.26 -28.59 -15.13
CA LYS A 107 -6.23 -27.49 -15.06
C LYS A 107 -5.56 -26.13 -15.23
N ILE A 108 -4.37 -25.94 -14.65
CA ILE A 108 -3.58 -24.72 -14.87
C ILE A 108 -3.13 -24.65 -16.33
N ASP A 109 -2.63 -25.75 -16.89
CA ASP A 109 -2.19 -25.82 -18.29
C ASP A 109 -3.31 -25.49 -19.26
N SER A 110 -4.55 -25.84 -18.98
CA SER A 110 -5.69 -25.51 -19.84
C SER A 110 -5.83 -23.98 -20.05
N ILE A 111 -5.52 -23.16 -19.04
CA ILE A 111 -5.52 -21.69 -19.16
C ILE A 111 -4.44 -21.24 -20.15
N PHE A 112 -3.21 -21.74 -19.98
CA PHE A 112 -2.08 -21.34 -20.83
C PHE A 112 -2.20 -21.86 -22.24
N ASN A 113 -2.74 -23.09 -22.43
CA ASN A 113 -3.06 -23.63 -23.74
C ASN A 113 -4.12 -22.78 -24.46
N ARG A 114 -5.13 -22.28 -23.74
CA ARG A 114 -6.13 -21.36 -24.28
C ARG A 114 -5.51 -20.04 -24.73
N ILE A 115 -4.58 -19.48 -23.93
CA ILE A 115 -3.83 -18.27 -24.31
C ILE A 115 -3.01 -18.57 -25.58
N ALA A 116 -2.27 -19.67 -25.62
CA ALA A 116 -1.49 -20.05 -26.79
C ALA A 116 -2.36 -20.26 -28.04
N LYS A 117 -3.49 -20.96 -27.91
CA LYS A 117 -4.49 -21.18 -28.98
C LYS A 117 -5.07 -19.87 -29.52
N SER A 118 -5.17 -18.84 -28.69
CA SER A 118 -5.64 -17.50 -29.12
C SER A 118 -4.68 -16.81 -30.07
N GLY A 119 -3.38 -17.12 -30.03
CA GLY A 119 -2.32 -16.41 -30.75
C GLY A 119 -2.07 -14.97 -30.24
N VAL A 120 -2.65 -14.59 -29.10
CA VAL A 120 -2.54 -13.24 -28.54
C VAL A 120 -1.45 -13.19 -27.48
N GLU A 121 -0.61 -12.16 -27.54
CA GLU A 121 0.37 -11.90 -26.49
C GLU A 121 -0.32 -11.40 -25.23
N VAL A 122 -0.08 -12.09 -24.11
CA VAL A 122 -0.62 -11.76 -22.79
C VAL A 122 0.53 -11.49 -21.83
N ASN A 123 0.74 -10.24 -21.47
CA ASN A 123 1.89 -9.81 -20.68
C ASN A 123 1.60 -9.68 -19.17
N ALA A 124 0.33 -9.77 -18.76
CA ALA A 124 -0.07 -9.60 -17.39
C ALA A 124 -1.23 -10.52 -16.99
N TYR A 125 -1.20 -10.91 -15.72
CA TYR A 125 -2.22 -11.73 -15.05
C TYR A 125 -2.76 -10.98 -13.85
N MET A 126 -4.07 -10.89 -13.73
CA MET A 126 -4.78 -10.30 -12.60
C MET A 126 -5.71 -11.34 -11.98
N PRO A 127 -5.53 -11.75 -10.73
CA PRO A 127 -6.40 -12.74 -10.09
C PRO A 127 -7.86 -12.30 -10.08
N ALA A 128 -8.77 -13.26 -10.18
CA ALA A 128 -10.20 -13.07 -10.01
C ALA A 128 -10.75 -14.03 -8.96
N GLY A 129 -11.82 -13.64 -8.26
CA GLY A 129 -12.42 -14.44 -7.19
C GLY A 129 -11.70 -14.29 -5.86
N ALA A 130 -11.83 -15.29 -4.99
CA ALA A 130 -11.30 -15.29 -3.62
C ALA A 130 -9.87 -15.86 -3.52
N GLU A 131 -9.39 -16.52 -4.58
CA GLU A 131 -8.13 -17.26 -4.57
C GLU A 131 -7.36 -17.06 -5.88
N VAL A 132 -6.02 -17.05 -5.82
CA VAL A 132 -5.21 -17.12 -7.03
C VAL A 132 -5.28 -18.52 -7.65
N VAL A 133 -5.15 -18.61 -8.96
CA VAL A 133 -5.02 -19.91 -9.64
C VAL A 133 -3.80 -20.66 -9.08
N GLY A 134 -3.99 -21.92 -8.71
CA GLY A 134 -2.96 -22.74 -8.09
C GLY A 134 -3.01 -22.82 -6.56
N TYR A 135 -3.83 -22.01 -5.90
CA TYR A 135 -4.01 -22.11 -4.45
C TYR A 135 -4.84 -23.38 -4.09
N PRO A 136 -4.51 -24.12 -3.00
CA PRO A 136 -3.38 -23.83 -2.09
C PRO A 136 -2.05 -24.50 -2.49
N ASN A 137 -2.04 -25.56 -3.29
CA ASN A 137 -0.91 -26.51 -3.37
C ASN A 137 -0.10 -26.42 -4.69
N LYS A 138 -0.50 -25.56 -5.64
CA LYS A 138 0.10 -25.45 -6.98
C LYS A 138 0.57 -24.02 -7.31
N ILE A 139 0.81 -23.19 -6.29
CA ILE A 139 1.27 -21.80 -6.45
C ILE A 139 2.61 -21.74 -7.17
N ASP A 140 3.56 -22.61 -6.81
CA ASP A 140 4.88 -22.66 -7.45
C ASP A 140 4.78 -23.06 -8.93
N TYR A 141 3.86 -23.98 -9.27
CA TYR A 141 3.60 -24.36 -10.65
C TYR A 141 3.00 -23.19 -11.44
N MET A 142 2.02 -22.50 -10.86
CA MET A 142 1.43 -21.30 -11.47
C MET A 142 2.49 -20.20 -11.66
N ALA A 143 3.37 -19.99 -10.69
CA ALA A 143 4.46 -19.03 -10.80
C ALA A 143 5.42 -19.36 -11.97
N LYS A 144 5.75 -20.64 -12.17
CA LYS A 144 6.56 -21.07 -13.33
C LYS A 144 5.88 -20.73 -14.65
N LYS A 145 4.57 -20.93 -14.75
CA LYS A 145 3.78 -20.61 -15.95
C LYS A 145 3.65 -19.09 -16.19
N LEU A 146 3.73 -18.29 -15.13
CA LEU A 146 3.69 -16.84 -15.20
C LEU A 146 5.06 -16.17 -15.31
N ALA A 147 6.16 -16.91 -15.37
CA ALA A 147 7.52 -16.38 -15.25
C ALA A 147 7.81 -15.14 -16.12
N ASP A 148 7.22 -15.07 -17.31
CA ASP A 148 7.38 -13.97 -18.26
C ASP A 148 6.27 -12.91 -18.18
N ARG A 149 5.31 -13.06 -17.24
CA ARG A 149 4.14 -12.20 -17.10
C ARG A 149 4.14 -11.45 -15.78
N LYS A 150 3.56 -10.26 -15.76
CA LYS A 150 3.43 -9.44 -14.57
C LYS A 150 2.20 -9.85 -13.77
N LEU A 151 2.36 -9.95 -12.46
CA LEU A 151 1.23 -10.11 -11.55
C LEU A 151 0.62 -8.73 -11.24
N ILE A 152 -0.67 -8.57 -11.49
CA ILE A 152 -1.41 -7.37 -11.12
C ILE A 152 -2.09 -7.64 -9.78
N MET A 153 -1.72 -6.86 -8.76
CA MET A 153 -2.22 -6.98 -7.39
C MET A 153 -3.27 -5.90 -7.11
N GLN A 154 -4.52 -6.33 -6.92
CA GLN A 154 -5.64 -5.41 -6.69
C GLN A 154 -5.64 -4.93 -5.25
N GLU A 155 -5.65 -3.60 -5.05
CA GLU A 155 -5.83 -2.99 -3.74
C GLU A 155 -7.23 -3.25 -3.19
N HIS A 156 -7.32 -3.36 -1.86
CA HIS A 156 -8.59 -3.39 -1.18
C HIS A 156 -9.27 -2.00 -1.25
N TYR A 157 -10.59 -1.98 -1.26
CA TYR A 157 -11.37 -0.73 -1.32
C TYR A 157 -11.07 0.23 -0.15
N THR A 158 -10.61 -0.28 1.00
CA THR A 158 -10.16 0.55 2.13
C THR A 158 -8.83 1.22 1.90
N GLN A 159 -8.13 0.88 0.80
CA GLN A 159 -6.86 1.45 0.37
C GLN A 159 -5.69 1.25 1.37
N LEU A 160 -5.82 0.32 2.30
CA LEU A 160 -4.79 0.04 3.31
C LEU A 160 -4.03 -1.26 3.05
N GLN A 161 -4.55 -2.12 2.20
CA GLN A 161 -3.98 -3.44 1.89
C GLN A 161 -4.57 -3.96 0.58
N PHE A 162 -4.05 -5.09 0.10
CA PHE A 162 -4.61 -5.74 -1.08
C PHE A 162 -5.97 -6.38 -0.80
N ALA A 163 -6.76 -6.56 -1.85
CA ALA A 163 -7.96 -7.37 -1.81
C ALA A 163 -7.61 -8.75 -1.23
N LYS A 164 -8.49 -9.26 -0.35
CA LYS A 164 -8.26 -10.54 0.31
C LYS A 164 -8.45 -11.69 -0.69
N ILE A 165 -7.37 -12.02 -1.38
CA ILE A 165 -7.27 -13.12 -2.35
C ILE A 165 -6.26 -14.11 -1.77
N ASP A 166 -6.70 -15.32 -1.45
CA ASP A 166 -5.83 -16.34 -0.87
C ASP A 166 -4.75 -16.75 -1.88
N GLY A 167 -3.51 -16.88 -1.40
CA GLY A 167 -2.36 -17.20 -2.24
C GLY A 167 -1.74 -16.00 -2.99
N LEU A 168 -2.30 -14.77 -2.90
CA LEU A 168 -1.79 -13.61 -3.65
C LEU A 168 -0.34 -13.25 -3.26
N VAL A 169 -0.06 -13.16 -1.97
CA VAL A 169 1.29 -12.84 -1.48
C VAL A 169 2.27 -13.98 -1.77
N PRO A 170 1.97 -15.26 -1.46
CA PRO A 170 2.81 -16.37 -1.87
C PRO A 170 3.11 -16.44 -3.37
N LEU A 171 2.13 -16.13 -4.22
CA LEU A 171 2.36 -16.05 -5.67
C LEU A 171 3.30 -14.90 -6.04
N ALA A 172 3.14 -13.73 -5.41
CA ALA A 172 4.05 -12.61 -5.63
C ALA A 172 5.49 -12.95 -5.20
N GLU A 173 5.66 -13.64 -4.07
CA GLU A 173 6.96 -14.14 -3.61
C GLU A 173 7.58 -15.12 -4.61
N ALA A 174 6.81 -16.11 -5.07
CA ALA A 174 7.28 -17.09 -6.04
C ALA A 174 7.66 -16.46 -7.40
N LEU A 175 7.07 -15.31 -7.74
CA LEU A 175 7.41 -14.50 -8.92
C LEU A 175 8.55 -13.50 -8.66
N ASN A 176 9.24 -13.57 -7.52
CA ASN A 176 10.23 -12.57 -7.11
C ASN A 176 9.70 -11.13 -7.19
N TYR A 177 8.42 -10.96 -6.82
CA TYR A 177 7.70 -9.68 -6.81
C TYR A 177 7.66 -8.97 -8.18
N LYS A 178 7.67 -9.72 -9.27
CA LYS A 178 7.28 -9.23 -10.60
C LYS A 178 5.81 -8.83 -10.61
N ALA A 179 5.49 -7.80 -9.86
CA ALA A 179 4.11 -7.39 -9.61
C ALA A 179 3.94 -5.88 -9.72
N VAL A 180 2.73 -5.47 -10.06
CA VAL A 180 2.30 -4.08 -10.12
C VAL A 180 0.98 -3.90 -9.36
N ARG A 181 0.78 -2.71 -8.79
CA ARG A 181 -0.45 -2.38 -8.07
C ARG A 181 -1.53 -1.91 -9.03
N THR A 182 -2.76 -2.35 -8.78
CA THR A 182 -3.94 -1.81 -9.45
C THR A 182 -4.92 -1.23 -8.44
N TYR A 183 -5.52 -0.11 -8.82
CA TYR A 183 -6.62 0.52 -8.11
C TYR A 183 -7.92 0.31 -8.87
N VAL A 184 -9.01 0.16 -8.15
CA VAL A 184 -10.37 0.07 -8.69
C VAL A 184 -11.32 0.86 -7.81
N ILE A 185 -12.23 1.60 -8.43
CA ILE A 185 -13.38 2.17 -7.73
C ILE A 185 -14.50 1.15 -7.85
N ASP A 186 -14.91 0.60 -6.71
CA ASP A 186 -15.97 -0.42 -6.65
C ASP A 186 -17.32 0.13 -7.12
N SER A 187 -18.17 -0.71 -7.70
CA SER A 187 -19.48 -0.32 -8.23
C SER A 187 -20.41 0.28 -7.17
N LEU A 188 -20.29 -0.18 -5.91
CA LEU A 188 -21.08 0.38 -4.80
C LEU A 188 -20.55 1.75 -4.38
N GLU A 189 -19.24 1.95 -4.49
CA GLU A 189 -18.61 3.24 -4.23
C GLU A 189 -18.88 4.24 -5.35
N GLN A 190 -18.87 3.81 -6.62
CA GLN A 190 -19.22 4.66 -7.76
C GLN A 190 -20.59 5.32 -7.62
N LYS A 191 -21.56 4.63 -6.98
CA LYS A 191 -22.90 5.19 -6.72
C LYS A 191 -22.91 6.34 -5.71
N LYS A 192 -21.84 6.47 -4.90
CA LYS A 192 -21.75 7.41 -3.78
C LYS A 192 -20.86 8.62 -4.09
N ILE A 193 -20.07 8.55 -5.14
CA ILE A 193 -19.13 9.60 -5.52
C ILE A 193 -19.52 10.22 -6.87
N SER A 194 -19.18 11.50 -7.05
CA SER A 194 -19.34 12.16 -8.34
C SER A 194 -18.26 11.69 -9.33
N VAL A 195 -18.53 11.87 -10.64
CA VAL A 195 -17.53 11.63 -11.70
C VAL A 195 -16.24 12.42 -11.44
N GLY A 196 -16.36 13.70 -11.05
CA GLY A 196 -15.20 14.55 -10.74
C GLY A 196 -14.36 14.04 -9.57
N GLU A 197 -14.99 13.49 -8.53
CA GLU A 197 -14.25 12.84 -7.43
C GLU A 197 -13.54 11.57 -7.90
N GLY A 198 -14.19 10.77 -8.76
CA GLY A 198 -13.56 9.61 -9.38
C GLY A 198 -12.32 10.00 -10.19
N LEU A 199 -12.42 11.02 -11.04
CA LEU A 199 -11.32 11.54 -11.85
C LEU A 199 -10.12 11.97 -10.98
N ARG A 200 -10.39 12.68 -9.89
CA ARG A 200 -9.36 13.12 -8.94
C ARG A 200 -8.65 11.92 -8.28
N ARG A 201 -9.40 10.89 -7.88
CA ARG A 201 -8.84 9.71 -7.21
C ARG A 201 -7.90 8.90 -8.09
N TRP A 202 -8.21 8.72 -9.38
CA TRP A 202 -7.34 8.00 -10.30
C TRP A 202 -5.95 8.63 -10.37
N ALA A 203 -5.89 9.94 -10.59
CA ALA A 203 -4.62 10.64 -10.70
C ALA A 203 -3.82 10.64 -9.38
N LEU A 204 -4.50 10.78 -8.23
CA LEU A 204 -3.85 10.74 -6.91
C LEU A 204 -3.29 9.36 -6.57
N THR A 205 -3.98 8.29 -6.93
CA THR A 205 -3.49 6.93 -6.62
C THR A 205 -2.24 6.57 -7.42
N ASP A 206 -2.14 7.04 -8.66
CA ASP A 206 -0.94 6.87 -9.47
C ASP A 206 0.26 7.60 -8.86
N GLU A 207 0.05 8.81 -8.36
CA GLU A 207 1.08 9.68 -7.81
C GLU A 207 1.49 9.31 -6.39
N GLU A 208 0.52 9.19 -5.47
CA GLU A 208 0.79 9.02 -4.04
C GLU A 208 1.00 7.56 -3.63
N ARG A 209 0.42 6.61 -4.39
CA ARG A 209 0.35 5.20 -3.98
C ARG A 209 1.05 4.25 -4.93
N ASN A 210 1.73 4.79 -5.92
CA ASN A 210 2.47 4.03 -6.90
C ASN A 210 1.63 2.97 -7.63
N VAL A 211 0.36 3.29 -7.87
CA VAL A 211 -0.50 2.49 -8.74
C VAL A 211 0.00 2.62 -10.17
N ARG A 212 0.02 1.52 -10.91
CA ARG A 212 0.47 1.46 -12.30
C ARG A 212 -0.57 0.88 -13.25
N VAL A 213 -1.67 0.37 -12.70
CA VAL A 213 -2.80 -0.14 -13.47
C VAL A 213 -4.08 0.43 -12.88
N ASN A 214 -4.82 1.19 -13.66
CA ASN A 214 -6.13 1.72 -13.30
C ASN A 214 -7.21 0.81 -13.86
N TYR A 215 -7.84 -0.01 -12.99
CA TYR A 215 -8.93 -0.89 -13.39
C TYR A 215 -10.25 -0.12 -13.40
N ILE A 216 -10.52 0.54 -14.52
CA ILE A 216 -11.69 1.41 -14.71
C ILE A 216 -12.91 0.54 -14.98
N ARG A 217 -13.94 0.68 -14.14
CA ARG A 217 -15.27 0.12 -14.39
C ARG A 217 -16.17 1.18 -15.00
N PRO A 218 -16.92 0.87 -16.05
CA PRO A 218 -17.89 1.81 -16.60
C PRO A 218 -19.01 2.09 -15.60
N TYR A 219 -19.57 3.28 -15.65
CA TYR A 219 -20.80 3.59 -14.94
C TYR A 219 -21.97 2.86 -15.61
N PHE A 220 -22.85 2.29 -14.80
CA PHE A 220 -24.07 1.62 -15.27
C PHE A 220 -25.31 2.52 -15.29
N LEU A 221 -25.21 3.68 -14.66
CA LEU A 221 -26.26 4.67 -14.60
C LEU A 221 -25.72 6.00 -15.10
N SER A 222 -26.49 6.64 -15.97
CA SER A 222 -26.19 7.99 -16.45
C SER A 222 -26.27 8.99 -15.29
N GLN A 223 -25.37 9.95 -15.28
CA GLN A 223 -25.39 11.10 -14.39
C GLN A 223 -25.70 12.35 -15.22
N ASN A 224 -26.48 13.27 -14.67
CA ASN A 224 -26.82 14.56 -15.31
C ASN A 224 -27.54 14.47 -16.67
N GLY A 225 -28.27 13.38 -16.94
CA GLY A 225 -29.05 13.22 -18.17
C GLY A 225 -28.24 12.99 -19.45
N GLN A 226 -26.92 12.71 -19.33
CA GLN A 226 -26.08 12.42 -20.48
C GLN A 226 -26.30 10.98 -20.99
N ASP A 227 -26.03 10.75 -22.28
CA ASP A 227 -25.97 9.40 -22.81
C ASP A 227 -24.87 8.59 -22.09
N LEU A 228 -25.22 7.36 -21.67
CA LEU A 228 -24.35 6.53 -20.85
C LEU A 228 -23.03 6.17 -21.54
N LEU A 229 -23.08 5.87 -22.84
CA LEU A 229 -21.88 5.53 -23.62
C LEU A 229 -20.97 6.76 -23.75
N THR A 230 -21.52 7.89 -24.12
CA THR A 230 -20.80 9.17 -24.24
C THR A 230 -20.16 9.57 -22.93
N MET A 231 -20.87 9.44 -21.81
CA MET A 231 -20.35 9.72 -20.47
C MET A 231 -19.17 8.83 -20.13
N ASN A 232 -19.27 7.52 -20.36
CA ASN A 232 -18.18 6.59 -20.07
C ASN A 232 -16.95 6.81 -20.96
N LEU A 233 -17.14 7.10 -22.24
CA LEU A 233 -16.04 7.43 -23.14
C LEU A 233 -15.33 8.72 -22.72
N GLN A 234 -16.10 9.75 -22.35
CA GLN A 234 -15.51 10.99 -21.84
C GLN A 234 -14.77 10.76 -20.53
N TYR A 235 -15.32 9.95 -19.61
CA TYR A 235 -14.66 9.58 -18.37
C TYR A 235 -13.27 8.95 -18.57
N VAL A 236 -13.15 7.99 -19.49
CA VAL A 236 -11.86 7.37 -19.82
C VAL A 236 -10.89 8.38 -20.45
N LYS A 237 -11.38 9.27 -21.33
CA LYS A 237 -10.54 10.34 -21.92
C LYS A 237 -10.02 11.30 -20.84
N ASP A 238 -10.87 11.69 -19.91
CA ASP A 238 -10.50 12.62 -18.83
C ASP A 238 -9.51 11.98 -17.84
N ILE A 239 -9.70 10.70 -17.48
CA ILE A 239 -8.70 9.94 -16.70
C ILE A 239 -7.36 9.96 -17.41
N THR A 240 -7.36 9.59 -18.69
CA THR A 240 -6.14 9.55 -19.52
C THR A 240 -5.44 10.91 -19.58
N ALA A 241 -6.20 11.99 -19.76
CA ALA A 241 -5.66 13.34 -19.77
C ALA A 241 -5.07 13.75 -18.42
N ASN A 242 -5.76 13.47 -17.32
CA ASN A 242 -5.29 13.77 -15.96
C ASN A 242 -4.01 13.01 -15.59
N VAL A 243 -3.94 11.73 -15.94
CA VAL A 243 -2.75 10.89 -15.70
C VAL A 243 -1.55 11.41 -16.50
N LYS A 244 -1.75 11.75 -17.77
CA LYS A 244 -0.71 12.36 -18.62
C LYS A 244 -0.25 13.72 -18.11
N ALA A 245 -1.17 14.56 -17.65
CA ALA A 245 -0.87 15.89 -17.09
C ALA A 245 0.05 15.81 -15.86
N ARG A 246 0.04 14.68 -15.14
CA ARG A 246 0.94 14.40 -14.01
C ARG A 246 2.27 13.76 -14.42
N GLY A 247 2.58 13.69 -15.72
CA GLY A 247 3.83 13.19 -16.24
C GLY A 247 3.90 11.67 -16.47
N PHE A 248 2.81 10.95 -16.26
CA PHE A 248 2.77 9.50 -16.56
C PHE A 248 2.53 9.24 -18.05
N LYS A 249 3.09 8.15 -18.53
CA LYS A 249 2.85 7.63 -19.89
C LYS A 249 1.78 6.54 -19.84
N ILE A 250 0.87 6.56 -20.82
CA ILE A 250 -0.09 5.48 -21.00
C ILE A 250 0.55 4.39 -21.88
N GLY A 251 0.45 3.16 -21.43
CA GLY A 251 1.03 2.01 -22.12
C GLY A 251 1.11 0.81 -21.21
N GLU A 252 2.08 -0.04 -21.45
CA GLU A 252 2.33 -1.20 -20.58
C GLU A 252 2.89 -0.76 -19.23
N ALA A 253 2.32 -1.31 -18.15
CA ALA A 253 2.77 -1.02 -16.80
C ALA A 253 4.20 -1.52 -16.57
N GLY A 254 5.12 -0.61 -16.21
CA GLY A 254 6.49 -0.94 -15.85
C GLY A 254 6.58 -1.61 -14.48
N LEU A 255 7.57 -2.46 -14.29
CA LEU A 255 7.99 -2.92 -12.97
C LEU A 255 8.80 -1.82 -12.28
N PHE A 256 9.06 -1.97 -10.98
CA PHE A 256 9.92 -1.03 -10.23
C PHE A 256 11.39 -1.02 -10.67
N GLU A 257 11.72 -1.87 -11.60
CA GLU A 257 13.07 -2.03 -12.10
C GLU A 257 13.24 -1.23 -13.38
N ALA A 258 14.29 -0.41 -13.39
CA ALA A 258 14.58 0.43 -14.54
C ALA A 258 14.97 -0.39 -15.78
N GLU A 259 15.53 -1.60 -15.60
CA GLU A 259 15.95 -2.49 -16.68
C GLU A 259 15.77 -3.96 -16.30
N ALA A 260 15.08 -4.72 -17.13
CA ALA A 260 14.84 -6.15 -16.93
C ALA A 260 16.13 -7.00 -16.86
N SER A 261 17.23 -6.50 -17.44
CA SER A 261 18.53 -7.18 -17.44
C SER A 261 19.26 -7.16 -16.09
N THR A 262 18.82 -6.32 -15.14
CA THR A 262 19.43 -6.17 -13.81
C THR A 262 18.71 -6.92 -12.70
N ILE A 263 17.65 -7.66 -13.01
CA ILE A 263 16.95 -8.50 -12.04
C ILE A 263 17.79 -9.73 -11.69
N LYS A 264 18.70 -9.58 -10.75
CA LYS A 264 19.25 -10.71 -10.03
C LYS A 264 18.54 -10.80 -8.68
N ASN A 265 17.72 -11.83 -8.47
CA ASN A 265 17.03 -12.15 -7.22
C ASN A 265 15.97 -11.13 -6.78
N GLY A 266 15.18 -10.59 -7.68
CA GLY A 266 13.96 -9.87 -7.38
C GLY A 266 14.09 -8.44 -6.86
N TYR A 267 15.29 -7.91 -6.70
CA TYR A 267 15.44 -6.64 -5.99
C TYR A 267 16.55 -5.73 -6.42
N THR A 268 17.36 -6.07 -7.36
CA THR A 268 18.61 -5.34 -7.55
C THR A 268 18.60 -4.48 -8.79
N GLY A 269 17.71 -3.52 -8.83
CA GLY A 269 17.92 -2.34 -9.65
C GLY A 269 19.07 -1.51 -9.09
N PRO A 270 19.75 -0.68 -9.88
CA PRO A 270 20.86 0.18 -9.43
C PRO A 270 20.49 1.16 -8.31
N TYR A 271 19.20 1.30 -8.03
CA TYR A 271 18.64 2.20 -7.01
C TYR A 271 18.39 1.53 -5.65
N PHE A 272 18.53 0.21 -5.55
CA PHE A 272 18.31 -0.49 -4.29
C PHE A 272 19.64 -0.73 -3.58
N PRO A 273 19.76 -0.37 -2.27
CA PRO A 273 20.98 -0.59 -1.53
C PRO A 273 21.33 -2.08 -1.44
N ASN A 274 22.58 -2.43 -1.67
CA ASN A 274 23.08 -3.77 -1.44
C ASN A 274 23.28 -4.04 0.07
N LYS A 275 23.60 -5.29 0.45
CA LYS A 275 23.77 -5.67 1.87
C LYS A 275 24.81 -4.83 2.61
N ILE A 276 25.90 -4.44 1.94
CA ILE A 276 26.94 -3.61 2.53
C ILE A 276 26.44 -2.19 2.77
N ALA A 277 25.73 -1.62 1.79
CA ALA A 277 25.11 -0.31 1.92
C ALA A 277 24.11 -0.27 3.08
N PHE A 278 23.30 -1.33 3.27
CA PHE A 278 22.41 -1.45 4.45
C PHE A 278 23.19 -1.45 5.76
N VAL A 279 24.34 -2.12 5.84
CA VAL A 279 25.19 -2.10 7.04
C VAL A 279 25.72 -0.69 7.31
N ILE A 280 26.20 0.03 6.29
CA ILE A 280 26.70 1.39 6.44
C ILE A 280 25.60 2.35 6.88
N ILE A 281 24.43 2.29 6.23
CA ILE A 281 23.27 3.12 6.59
C ILE A 281 22.80 2.79 8.01
N GLY A 282 22.72 1.51 8.36
CA GLY A 282 22.35 1.07 9.69
C GLY A 282 23.33 1.54 10.77
N ALA A 283 24.63 1.49 10.48
CA ALA A 283 25.67 2.02 11.38
C ALA A 283 25.49 3.53 11.64
N ALA A 284 25.12 4.31 10.62
CA ALA A 284 24.83 5.73 10.76
C ALA A 284 23.58 5.98 11.63
N VAL A 285 22.52 5.19 11.45
CA VAL A 285 21.32 5.27 12.30
C VAL A 285 21.65 4.93 13.76
N LEU A 286 22.44 3.88 13.98
CA LEU A 286 22.88 3.49 15.32
C LEU A 286 23.79 4.54 15.97
N ALA A 287 24.60 5.25 15.19
CA ALA A 287 25.35 6.38 15.71
C ALA A 287 24.43 7.47 16.24
N GLY A 288 23.34 7.79 15.53
CA GLY A 288 22.30 8.72 16.03
C GLY A 288 21.69 8.26 17.37
N ALA A 289 21.39 6.98 17.49
CA ALA A 289 20.88 6.41 18.74
C ALA A 289 21.89 6.52 19.89
N VAL A 290 23.17 6.24 19.65
CA VAL A 290 24.23 6.35 20.66
C VAL A 290 24.47 7.80 21.07
N ILE A 291 24.45 8.75 20.12
CA ILE A 291 24.54 10.19 20.42
C ILE A 291 23.38 10.63 21.31
N TYR A 292 22.16 10.19 21.02
CA TYR A 292 21.00 10.48 21.87
C TYR A 292 21.19 9.91 23.29
N LEU A 293 21.64 8.64 23.41
CA LEU A 293 21.92 8.03 24.70
C LEU A 293 23.02 8.77 25.47
N ALA A 294 24.06 9.22 24.80
CA ALA A 294 25.13 9.99 25.42
C ALA A 294 24.67 11.35 26.00
N GLN A 295 23.59 11.91 25.46
CA GLN A 295 22.95 13.10 26.02
C GLN A 295 22.13 12.79 27.28
N LEU A 296 21.60 11.55 27.39
CA LEU A 296 20.82 11.11 28.55
C LEU A 296 21.71 10.55 29.68
N VAL A 297 22.82 9.91 29.33
CA VAL A 297 23.72 9.28 30.29
C VAL A 297 25.13 9.77 29.98
N GLU A 298 25.91 10.11 31.01
CA GLU A 298 27.29 10.54 30.85
C GLU A 298 28.17 9.38 30.35
N LEU A 299 28.29 9.27 29.03
CA LEU A 299 29.12 8.28 28.38
C LEU A 299 30.42 8.94 27.90
N THR A 300 31.54 8.41 28.30
CA THR A 300 32.85 8.80 27.73
C THR A 300 32.91 8.46 26.24
N ASN A 301 33.69 9.18 25.47
CA ASN A 301 33.84 8.94 24.02
C ASN A 301 34.20 7.49 23.69
N SER A 302 35.08 6.88 24.50
CA SER A 302 35.45 5.46 24.32
C SER A 302 34.27 4.53 24.51
N LYS A 303 33.41 4.75 25.51
CA LYS A 303 32.20 3.95 25.74
C LYS A 303 31.19 4.11 24.61
N GLN A 304 31.05 5.31 24.07
CA GLN A 304 30.17 5.58 22.92
C GLN A 304 30.63 4.81 21.68
N ILE A 305 31.94 4.84 21.37
CA ILE A 305 32.52 4.13 20.23
C ILE A 305 32.37 2.61 20.39
N ILE A 306 32.65 2.08 21.60
CA ILE A 306 32.47 0.64 21.88
C ILE A 306 31.01 0.23 21.72
N LEU A 307 30.07 0.98 22.32
CA LEU A 307 28.65 0.70 22.21
C LEU A 307 28.18 0.72 20.77
N TRP A 308 28.53 1.76 20.00
CA TRP A 308 28.24 1.85 18.58
C TRP A 308 28.81 0.68 17.78
N GLY A 309 30.08 0.32 18.02
CA GLY A 309 30.73 -0.81 17.35
C GLY A 309 30.04 -2.13 17.62
N VAL A 310 29.69 -2.42 18.89
CA VAL A 310 28.97 -3.63 19.26
C VAL A 310 27.58 -3.69 18.61
N MET A 311 26.80 -2.60 18.71
CA MET A 311 25.47 -2.54 18.09
C MET A 311 25.55 -2.72 16.57
N THR A 312 26.55 -2.11 15.93
CA THR A 312 26.78 -2.24 14.48
C THR A 312 27.17 -3.66 14.09
N ALA A 313 28.03 -4.32 14.87
CA ALA A 313 28.44 -5.70 14.61
C ALA A 313 27.23 -6.67 14.74
N VAL A 314 26.42 -6.52 15.78
CA VAL A 314 25.20 -7.34 15.98
C VAL A 314 24.21 -7.12 14.84
N MET A 315 23.96 -5.87 14.47
CA MET A 315 23.10 -5.52 13.34
C MET A 315 23.61 -6.13 12.03
N ALA A 316 24.90 -5.99 11.75
CA ALA A 316 25.51 -6.53 10.54
C ALA A 316 25.38 -8.06 10.49
N ALA A 317 25.62 -8.76 11.61
CA ALA A 317 25.43 -10.20 11.69
C ALA A 317 23.98 -10.61 11.36
N ILE A 318 22.98 -9.92 11.89
CA ILE A 318 21.56 -10.20 11.63
C ILE A 318 21.20 -9.94 10.15
N LEU A 319 21.68 -8.83 9.58
CA LEU A 319 21.41 -8.48 8.18
C LEU A 319 22.05 -9.49 7.21
N LEU A 320 23.30 -9.92 7.50
CA LEU A 320 24.02 -10.87 6.66
C LEU A 320 23.48 -12.30 6.79
N ALA A 321 22.95 -12.67 7.97
CA ALA A 321 22.32 -13.97 8.22
C ALA A 321 20.94 -14.16 7.54
N GLY A 322 20.46 -13.19 6.75
CA GLY A 322 19.20 -13.29 6.00
C GLY A 322 17.93 -12.98 6.79
N ARG A 323 18.00 -12.68 8.09
CA ARG A 323 16.85 -12.27 8.93
C ARG A 323 16.64 -10.73 8.91
N GLY A 324 16.84 -10.12 7.75
CA GLY A 324 17.00 -8.68 7.61
C GLY A 324 15.71 -7.85 7.75
N LEU A 325 14.51 -8.39 7.53
CA LEU A 325 13.29 -7.58 7.44
C LEU A 325 12.97 -6.84 8.74
N VAL A 326 12.96 -7.55 9.87
CA VAL A 326 12.67 -6.95 11.19
C VAL A 326 13.74 -5.92 11.57
N MET A 327 15.02 -6.26 11.32
CA MET A 327 16.13 -5.34 11.58
C MET A 327 16.02 -4.08 10.72
N ARG A 328 15.66 -4.20 9.45
CA ARG A 328 15.43 -3.05 8.56
C ARG A 328 14.29 -2.17 9.07
N GLN A 329 13.16 -2.75 9.51
CA GLN A 329 12.07 -1.99 10.12
C GLN A 329 12.49 -1.29 11.41
N ALA A 330 13.30 -1.93 12.26
CA ALA A 330 13.83 -1.31 13.48
C ALA A 330 14.79 -0.15 13.17
N LEU A 331 15.67 -0.30 12.19
CA LEU A 331 16.56 0.78 11.73
C LEU A 331 15.78 1.94 11.12
N ALA A 332 14.76 1.65 10.29
CA ALA A 332 13.88 2.67 9.73
C ALA A 332 13.15 3.45 10.84
N PHE A 333 12.67 2.74 11.87
CA PHE A 333 12.10 3.37 13.05
C PHE A 333 13.12 4.27 13.77
N GLY A 334 14.33 3.78 13.99
CA GLY A 334 15.43 4.56 14.58
C GLY A 334 15.74 5.83 13.78
N ALA A 335 15.84 5.72 12.47
CA ALA A 335 16.06 6.87 11.57
C ALA A 335 14.94 7.91 11.69
N ALA A 336 13.69 7.49 11.69
CA ALA A 336 12.53 8.37 11.80
C ALA A 336 12.41 9.06 13.17
N VAL A 337 12.97 8.47 14.24
CA VAL A 337 12.83 8.94 15.60
C VAL A 337 14.03 9.77 16.06
N PHE A 338 15.26 9.24 15.91
CA PHE A 338 16.43 9.89 16.49
C PHE A 338 16.86 11.17 15.76
N PHE A 339 16.76 11.21 14.43
CA PHE A 339 17.23 12.36 13.68
C PHE A 339 16.43 13.64 13.93
N PRO A 340 15.08 13.63 13.99
CA PRO A 340 14.31 14.81 14.39
C PRO A 340 14.60 15.25 15.83
N VAL A 341 14.80 14.30 16.75
CA VAL A 341 15.13 14.62 18.15
C VAL A 341 16.50 15.28 18.27
N LEU A 342 17.51 14.73 17.59
CA LEU A 342 18.86 15.32 17.57
C LEU A 342 18.86 16.69 16.90
N SER A 343 18.10 16.84 15.82
CA SER A 343 17.90 18.13 15.15
C SER A 343 17.36 19.19 16.13
N MET A 344 16.29 18.87 16.85
CA MET A 344 15.72 19.79 17.85
C MET A 344 16.67 20.07 19.00
N ASN A 345 17.48 19.10 19.42
CA ASN A 345 18.49 19.34 20.44
C ASN A 345 19.55 20.37 20.00
N VAL A 346 20.00 20.28 18.72
CA VAL A 346 20.90 21.28 18.14
C VAL A 346 20.25 22.67 18.12
N ILE A 347 18.95 22.76 17.83
CA ILE A 347 18.23 24.03 17.86
C ILE A 347 18.17 24.58 19.30
N LEU A 348 17.92 23.75 20.30
CA LEU A 348 17.96 24.18 21.71
C LEU A 348 19.36 24.68 22.11
N ASP A 349 20.44 24.06 21.61
CA ASP A 349 21.81 24.55 21.82
C ASP A 349 22.04 25.94 21.22
N LEU A 350 21.44 26.22 20.07
CA LEU A 350 21.50 27.53 19.44
C LEU A 350 20.68 28.57 20.21
N TRP A 351 19.49 28.21 20.70
CA TRP A 351 18.65 29.10 21.50
C TRP A 351 19.30 29.47 22.84
N ASP A 352 19.90 28.50 23.52
CA ASP A 352 20.60 28.77 24.79
C ASP A 352 21.80 29.73 24.61
N LYS A 353 22.44 29.72 23.45
CA LYS A 353 23.54 30.64 23.11
C LYS A 353 23.05 32.05 22.74
N THR A 354 21.83 32.20 22.28
CA THR A 354 21.28 33.46 21.75
C THR A 354 20.45 34.25 22.78
N LYS A 355 20.37 33.78 24.01
CA LYS A 355 19.52 34.33 25.10
C LYS A 355 19.77 35.78 25.49
N THR A 356 20.57 36.57 24.80
CA THR A 356 20.89 37.95 25.21
C THR A 356 20.59 38.97 24.13
N SER A 357 19.83 39.99 24.54
CA SER A 357 19.63 41.30 23.94
C SER A 357 18.44 41.49 23.00
N SER A 358 17.87 42.71 23.08
CA SER A 358 16.83 43.23 22.18
C SER A 358 17.26 43.10 20.72
N VAL A 359 16.59 42.22 19.99
CA VAL A 359 16.88 41.91 18.57
C VAL A 359 15.78 42.53 17.72
N SER A 360 16.13 43.12 16.58
CA SER A 360 15.13 43.62 15.65
C SER A 360 14.27 42.48 15.10
N ALA A 361 12.99 42.71 14.82
CA ALA A 361 12.06 41.73 14.30
C ALA A 361 12.58 41.03 13.03
N LEU A 362 13.23 41.74 12.13
CA LEU A 362 13.83 41.18 10.93
C LEU A 362 14.91 40.15 11.28
N LYS A 363 15.76 40.44 12.27
CA LYS A 363 16.83 39.51 12.69
C LYS A 363 16.24 38.24 13.34
N VAL A 364 15.15 38.36 14.08
CA VAL A 364 14.41 37.21 14.62
C VAL A 364 13.89 36.34 13.47
N ILE A 365 13.20 36.94 12.51
CA ILE A 365 12.67 36.20 11.35
C ILE A 365 13.78 35.47 10.58
N LEU A 366 14.88 36.13 10.27
CA LEU A 366 15.99 35.52 9.54
C LEU A 366 16.66 34.38 10.32
N ASN A 367 16.89 34.56 11.62
CA ASN A 367 17.44 33.51 12.46
C ASN A 367 16.51 32.32 12.58
N SER A 368 15.23 32.54 12.82
CA SER A 368 14.24 31.46 12.93
C SER A 368 14.08 30.70 11.60
N THR A 369 14.10 31.43 10.48
CA THR A 369 14.06 30.81 9.15
C THR A 369 15.29 29.91 8.93
N TRP A 370 16.48 30.41 9.24
CA TRP A 370 17.72 29.63 9.13
C TRP A 370 17.72 28.40 10.05
N GLN A 371 17.29 28.55 11.30
CA GLN A 371 17.21 27.47 12.26
C GLN A 371 16.18 26.42 11.85
N LEU A 372 15.03 26.85 11.33
CA LEU A 372 14.03 25.94 10.76
C LEU A 372 14.61 25.17 9.55
N ALA A 373 15.30 25.85 8.64
CA ALA A 373 15.96 25.20 7.51
C ALA A 373 16.99 24.17 7.98
N LEU A 374 17.80 24.49 8.98
CA LEU A 374 18.77 23.58 9.57
C LEU A 374 18.09 22.38 10.21
N ALA A 375 17.00 22.57 10.97
CA ALA A 375 16.23 21.50 11.58
C ALA A 375 15.64 20.56 10.53
N VAL A 376 15.10 21.11 9.45
CA VAL A 376 14.56 20.34 8.32
C VAL A 376 15.67 19.54 7.62
N LEU A 377 16.81 20.16 7.32
CA LEU A 377 17.94 19.48 6.66
C LEU A 377 18.48 18.32 7.51
N MET A 378 18.63 18.51 8.81
CA MET A 378 19.09 17.44 9.71
C MET A 378 18.05 16.31 9.80
N SER A 379 16.76 16.65 9.90
CA SER A 379 15.68 15.64 9.90
C SER A 379 15.58 14.91 8.58
N LEU A 380 15.85 15.60 7.45
CA LEU A 380 15.85 15.01 6.12
C LEU A 380 16.91 13.91 5.96
N VAL A 381 18.07 14.02 6.62
CA VAL A 381 19.07 12.94 6.66
C VAL A 381 18.45 11.65 7.21
N GLY A 382 17.69 11.74 8.29
CA GLY A 382 16.92 10.60 8.82
C GLY A 382 15.89 10.08 7.83
N GLY A 383 15.19 10.99 7.13
CA GLY A 383 14.25 10.63 6.06
C GLY A 383 14.92 9.90 4.89
N MET A 384 16.11 10.33 4.49
CA MET A 384 16.89 9.66 3.44
C MET A 384 17.33 8.26 3.86
N TYR A 385 17.78 8.08 5.11
CA TYR A 385 18.10 6.74 5.63
C TYR A 385 16.86 5.84 5.69
N LEU A 386 15.73 6.37 6.15
CA LEU A 386 14.46 5.63 6.16
C LEU A 386 14.08 5.20 4.75
N ALA A 387 14.12 6.09 3.77
CA ALA A 387 13.81 5.80 2.39
C ALA A 387 14.73 4.72 1.81
N ALA A 388 16.05 4.83 2.05
CA ALA A 388 17.03 3.85 1.60
C ALA A 388 16.86 2.47 2.27
N ILE A 389 16.56 2.43 3.57
CA ILE A 389 16.35 1.18 4.32
C ILE A 389 15.09 0.45 3.86
N LEU A 390 14.02 1.19 3.54
CA LEU A 390 12.77 0.66 3.04
C LEU A 390 12.69 0.58 1.51
N ALA A 391 13.78 0.90 0.79
CA ALA A 391 13.86 0.73 -0.66
C ALA A 391 13.90 -0.76 -1.02
N ASP A 392 12.71 -1.33 -1.22
CA ASP A 392 12.49 -2.75 -1.49
C ASP A 392 11.10 -2.90 -2.15
N SER A 393 10.98 -3.76 -3.16
CA SER A 393 9.72 -3.96 -3.89
C SER A 393 8.56 -4.33 -2.97
N ARG A 394 8.81 -5.06 -1.87
CA ARG A 394 7.79 -5.43 -0.88
C ARG A 394 7.15 -4.21 -0.22
N PHE A 395 7.95 -3.21 0.15
CA PHE A 395 7.44 -1.96 0.73
C PHE A 395 6.83 -1.04 -0.33
N LEU A 396 7.41 -0.99 -1.53
CA LEU A 396 6.89 -0.19 -2.64
C LEU A 396 5.56 -0.75 -3.16
N LEU A 397 5.38 -2.07 -3.14
CA LEU A 397 4.13 -2.74 -3.45
C LEU A 397 3.15 -2.75 -2.26
N GLU A 398 3.59 -2.32 -1.06
CA GLU A 398 2.83 -2.41 0.21
C GLU A 398 2.45 -3.86 0.60
N ILE A 399 3.21 -4.85 0.17
CA ILE A 399 3.07 -6.24 0.64
C ILE A 399 3.52 -6.32 2.10
N ASP A 400 4.69 -5.75 2.38
CA ASP A 400 5.18 -5.53 3.74
C ASP A 400 4.86 -4.10 4.17
N ILE A 401 4.05 -3.97 5.21
CA ILE A 401 3.69 -2.67 5.76
C ILE A 401 4.68 -2.32 6.87
N TYR A 402 5.22 -1.10 6.83
CA TYR A 402 5.99 -0.56 7.94
C TYR A 402 5.11 -0.38 9.18
N ARG A 403 5.28 -1.24 10.18
CA ARG A 403 4.39 -1.32 11.36
C ARG A 403 4.61 -0.20 12.38
N GLY A 404 5.66 0.59 12.24
CA GLY A 404 6.07 1.62 13.19
C GLY A 404 5.42 3.01 13.01
N VAL A 405 4.62 3.24 11.97
CA VAL A 405 4.15 4.58 11.58
C VAL A 405 3.52 5.37 12.72
N LYS A 406 2.63 4.78 13.52
CA LYS A 406 1.98 5.49 14.64
C LYS A 406 2.98 5.87 15.74
N LEU A 407 3.96 5.00 16.01
CA LEU A 407 5.00 5.26 17.01
C LEU A 407 5.99 6.32 16.55
N THR A 408 6.28 6.42 15.25
CA THR A 408 7.17 7.47 14.71
C THR A 408 6.63 8.89 14.89
N PHE A 409 5.32 9.06 15.11
CA PHE A 409 4.75 10.36 15.44
C PHE A 409 4.84 10.72 16.93
N ILE A 410 4.82 9.72 17.80
CA ILE A 410 4.77 9.92 19.26
C ILE A 410 6.17 9.89 19.86
N MET A 411 7.01 8.94 19.43
CA MET A 411 8.32 8.72 20.04
C MET A 411 9.28 9.92 19.98
N PRO A 412 9.38 10.68 18.87
CA PRO A 412 10.20 11.89 18.87
C PRO A 412 9.79 12.90 19.94
N LEU A 413 8.47 13.07 20.16
CA LEU A 413 7.96 13.97 21.19
C LEU A 413 8.31 13.48 22.59
N VAL A 414 8.13 12.17 22.84
CA VAL A 414 8.50 11.56 24.13
C VAL A 414 9.99 11.69 24.39
N LEU A 415 10.84 11.31 23.43
CA LEU A 415 12.29 11.38 23.59
C LEU A 415 12.78 12.83 23.74
N MET A 416 12.19 13.75 23.01
CA MET A 416 12.50 15.17 23.13
C MET A 416 12.08 15.72 24.48
N THR A 417 10.91 15.32 25.02
CA THR A 417 10.45 15.70 26.35
C THR A 417 11.42 15.19 27.43
N ILE A 418 11.85 13.94 27.34
CA ILE A 418 12.83 13.37 28.28
C ILE A 418 14.14 14.18 28.25
N LEU A 419 14.64 14.48 27.05
CA LEU A 419 15.85 15.26 26.88
C LEU A 419 15.70 16.68 27.44
N TYR A 420 14.56 17.34 27.17
CA TYR A 420 14.24 18.69 27.65
C TYR A 420 14.16 18.76 29.16
N VAL A 421 13.43 17.82 29.81
CA VAL A 421 13.31 17.71 31.26
C VAL A 421 14.68 17.53 31.91
N LYS A 422 15.56 16.72 31.32
CA LYS A 422 16.93 16.55 31.80
C LYS A 422 17.75 17.82 31.60
N ARG A 423 17.73 18.40 30.39
CA ARG A 423 18.54 19.58 30.03
C ARG A 423 18.31 20.76 30.95
N TYR A 424 17.06 21.05 31.29
CA TYR A 424 16.69 22.19 32.12
C TYR A 424 16.44 21.80 33.57
N ASP A 425 16.84 20.60 33.97
CA ASP A 425 16.71 20.06 35.34
C ASP A 425 15.33 20.33 35.99
N MET A 426 14.27 20.16 35.19
CA MET A 426 12.89 20.45 35.63
C MET A 426 12.44 19.63 36.84
N LEU A 427 13.09 18.49 37.10
CA LEU A 427 12.81 17.62 38.25
C LEU A 427 13.79 17.84 39.41
N GLY A 428 14.78 18.74 39.30
CA GLY A 428 15.81 18.97 40.33
C GLY A 428 16.66 17.74 40.61
N VAL A 429 16.98 16.96 39.56
CA VAL A 429 17.70 15.69 39.68
C VAL A 429 19.08 15.69 38.97
N MET A 430 19.55 16.86 38.57
CA MET A 430 20.84 16.98 37.90
C MET A 430 21.97 16.49 38.84
N GLY A 431 22.72 15.48 38.40
CA GLY A 431 23.73 14.82 39.25
C GLY A 431 23.21 13.78 40.23
N ALA A 432 21.91 13.62 40.38
CA ALA A 432 21.32 12.61 41.23
C ALA A 432 21.01 11.34 40.42
N GLY A 433 21.27 10.16 40.98
CA GLY A 433 21.05 8.87 40.27
C GLY A 433 19.56 8.62 39.98
N VAL A 434 19.31 7.62 39.11
CA VAL A 434 17.97 7.19 38.68
C VAL A 434 16.97 7.00 39.82
N LYS A 435 17.41 6.57 41.00
CA LYS A 435 16.57 6.41 42.19
C LYS A 435 15.95 7.74 42.66
N VAL A 436 16.70 8.85 42.57
CA VAL A 436 16.20 10.17 42.95
C VAL A 436 15.22 10.71 41.91
N ALA A 437 15.48 10.44 40.62
CA ALA A 437 14.55 10.77 39.55
C ALA A 437 13.20 10.05 39.74
N VAL A 438 13.24 8.74 40.03
CA VAL A 438 12.04 7.93 40.31
C VAL A 438 11.31 8.45 41.55
N SER A 439 12.03 8.80 42.63
CA SER A 439 11.44 9.39 43.84
C SER A 439 10.73 10.70 43.53
N ARG A 440 11.35 11.60 42.77
CA ARG A 440 10.73 12.90 42.38
C ARG A 440 9.50 12.71 41.49
N VAL A 441 9.53 11.77 40.56
CA VAL A 441 8.33 11.44 39.80
C VAL A 441 7.24 10.89 40.71
N ASN A 442 7.58 10.02 41.66
CA ASN A 442 6.62 9.52 42.64
C ASN A 442 6.06 10.65 43.55
N ASP A 443 6.89 11.58 43.99
CA ASP A 443 6.45 12.78 44.74
C ASP A 443 5.50 13.65 43.92
N LEU A 444 5.73 13.74 42.60
CA LEU A 444 4.88 14.48 41.66
C LEU A 444 3.53 13.78 41.48
N LEU A 445 3.54 12.45 41.38
CA LEU A 445 2.34 11.63 41.28
C LEU A 445 1.51 11.62 42.59
N ASN A 446 2.17 11.79 43.72
CA ASN A 446 1.52 11.87 45.04
C ASN A 446 1.02 13.29 45.42
N LYS A 447 1.26 14.30 44.56
CA LYS A 447 0.68 15.62 44.78
C LYS A 447 -0.84 15.59 44.68
N SER A 448 -1.51 16.28 45.58
CA SER A 448 -2.97 16.39 45.55
C SER A 448 -3.46 17.03 44.25
N ILE A 449 -4.39 16.36 43.60
CA ILE A 449 -5.01 16.83 42.35
C ILE A 449 -6.02 17.92 42.73
N THR A 450 -5.81 19.13 42.25
CA THR A 450 -6.77 20.21 42.43
C THR A 450 -7.83 20.17 41.33
N PHE A 451 -8.97 20.82 41.58
CA PHE A 451 -10.05 20.94 40.57
C PHE A 451 -9.55 21.55 39.24
N LYS A 452 -8.57 22.46 39.32
CA LYS A 452 -7.91 23.02 38.11
C LYS A 452 -7.20 21.97 37.28
N HIS A 453 -6.51 21.02 37.92
CA HIS A 453 -5.83 19.93 37.22
C HIS A 453 -6.84 18.98 36.53
N ILE A 454 -7.96 18.68 37.21
CA ILE A 454 -9.04 17.87 36.66
C ILE A 454 -9.68 18.56 35.44
N ALA A 455 -9.97 19.84 35.55
CA ALA A 455 -10.52 20.64 34.44
C ALA A 455 -9.56 20.68 33.24
N LEU A 456 -8.26 20.91 33.49
CA LEU A 456 -7.24 20.89 32.43
C LEU A 456 -7.12 19.51 31.76
N LEU A 457 -7.08 18.44 32.57
CA LEU A 457 -7.03 17.06 32.03
C LEU A 457 -8.31 16.73 31.26
N GLY A 458 -9.47 17.20 31.70
CA GLY A 458 -10.74 17.06 30.98
C GLY A 458 -10.70 17.74 29.62
N VAL A 459 -10.24 18.97 29.54
CA VAL A 459 -10.07 19.70 28.26
C VAL A 459 -9.07 19.01 27.36
N LEU A 460 -7.90 18.61 27.87
CA LEU A 460 -6.90 17.86 27.11
C LEU A 460 -7.43 16.51 26.65
N GLY A 461 -8.21 15.82 27.49
CA GLY A 461 -8.87 14.56 27.15
C GLY A 461 -9.87 14.72 25.99
N ILE A 462 -10.69 15.76 26.03
CA ILE A 462 -11.64 16.08 24.93
C ILE A 462 -10.90 16.39 23.64
N ILE A 463 -9.84 17.19 23.70
CA ILE A 463 -8.98 17.49 22.53
C ILE A 463 -8.35 16.21 21.98
N LEU A 464 -7.84 15.34 22.85
CA LEU A 464 -7.25 14.06 22.45
C LEU A 464 -8.27 13.12 21.82
N LEU A 465 -9.46 12.98 22.44
CA LEU A 465 -10.56 12.18 21.90
C LEU A 465 -11.00 12.69 20.53
N TYR A 466 -11.18 13.99 20.38
CA TYR A 466 -11.47 14.62 19.08
C TYR A 466 -10.37 14.31 18.05
N PHE A 467 -9.11 14.39 18.47
CA PHE A 467 -7.96 14.08 17.61
C PHE A 467 -7.93 12.61 17.18
N VAL A 468 -8.15 11.68 18.12
CA VAL A 468 -8.17 10.23 17.85
C VAL A 468 -9.38 9.86 16.99
N ALA A 469 -10.57 10.34 17.32
CA ALA A 469 -11.80 10.11 16.53
C ALA A 469 -11.66 10.61 15.10
N ARG A 470 -10.84 11.64 14.86
CA ARG A 470 -10.62 12.23 13.55
C ARG A 470 -9.40 11.66 12.80
N SER A 471 -8.57 10.85 13.45
CA SER A 471 -7.34 10.28 12.85
C SER A 471 -7.56 8.97 12.08
N GLY A 472 -8.76 8.39 12.10
CA GLY A 472 -9.11 7.13 11.44
C GLY A 472 -9.81 7.33 10.09
N HIS A 473 -9.76 6.33 9.23
CA HIS A 473 -10.44 6.31 7.92
C HIS A 473 -11.98 6.25 8.04
N SER A 474 -12.48 5.92 9.22
CA SER A 474 -13.91 5.81 9.56
C SER A 474 -14.38 6.91 10.52
N ALA A 475 -13.72 8.07 10.51
CA ALA A 475 -14.08 9.18 11.39
C ALA A 475 -15.52 9.64 11.11
N GLY A 476 -16.43 9.31 12.03
CA GLY A 476 -17.82 9.76 11.99
C GLY A 476 -18.02 11.27 12.21
N VAL A 477 -16.94 12.04 12.30
CA VAL A 477 -16.98 13.49 12.50
C VAL A 477 -16.93 14.20 11.15
N PRO A 478 -17.98 14.96 10.76
CA PRO A 478 -18.01 15.66 9.49
C PRO A 478 -16.89 16.72 9.39
N VAL A 479 -16.29 16.81 8.21
CA VAL A 479 -15.24 17.80 7.93
C VAL A 479 -15.90 19.13 7.57
N ALA A 480 -15.46 20.24 8.18
CA ALA A 480 -15.98 21.57 7.86
C ALA A 480 -15.71 21.91 6.38
N ALA A 481 -16.68 22.53 5.70
CA ALA A 481 -16.58 22.86 4.28
C ALA A 481 -15.36 23.74 3.95
N ILE A 482 -14.98 24.64 4.85
CA ILE A 482 -13.79 25.48 4.70
C ILE A 482 -12.50 24.65 4.74
N GLU A 483 -12.46 23.62 5.56
CA GLU A 483 -11.30 22.72 5.62
C GLU A 483 -11.18 21.91 4.33
N VAL A 484 -12.29 21.44 3.76
CA VAL A 484 -12.29 20.74 2.46
C VAL A 484 -11.74 21.63 1.36
N LYS A 485 -12.22 22.90 1.28
CA LYS A 485 -11.72 23.88 0.31
C LYS A 485 -10.22 24.15 0.47
N MET A 486 -9.76 24.32 1.70
CA MET A 486 -8.35 24.56 1.99
C MET A 486 -7.48 23.34 1.66
N ARG A 487 -7.97 22.13 1.91
CA ARG A 487 -7.30 20.89 1.51
C ARG A 487 -7.15 20.81 0.00
N LEU A 488 -8.22 21.06 -0.75
CA LEU A 488 -8.19 21.05 -2.21
C LEU A 488 -7.23 22.11 -2.77
N PHE A 489 -7.24 23.31 -2.20
CA PHE A 489 -6.30 24.36 -2.58
C PHE A 489 -4.83 23.95 -2.36
N LEU A 490 -4.51 23.37 -1.21
CA LEU A 490 -3.15 22.91 -0.91
C LEU A 490 -2.72 21.71 -1.78
N GLU A 491 -3.65 20.82 -2.13
CA GLU A 491 -3.41 19.72 -3.08
C GLU A 491 -3.10 20.22 -4.50
N GLN A 492 -3.72 21.33 -4.90
CA GLN A 492 -3.45 21.95 -6.22
C GLN A 492 -2.14 22.74 -6.26
N LEU A 493 -1.76 23.33 -5.12
CA LEU A 493 -0.58 24.20 -5.02
C LEU A 493 0.71 23.39 -4.79
N MET A 494 0.63 22.25 -4.12
CA MET A 494 1.79 21.47 -3.68
C MET A 494 1.72 20.04 -4.19
N TYR A 495 2.88 19.47 -4.56
CA TYR A 495 3.00 18.08 -4.96
C TYR A 495 2.50 17.11 -3.88
N ALA A 496 2.84 17.36 -2.61
CA ALA A 496 2.33 16.62 -1.46
C ALA A 496 1.68 17.60 -0.48
N ARG A 497 0.43 17.33 -0.10
CA ARG A 497 -0.29 18.20 0.83
C ARG A 497 0.35 18.17 2.22
N PRO A 498 0.81 19.33 2.76
CA PRO A 498 1.33 19.40 4.11
C PRO A 498 0.20 19.13 5.12
N ARG A 499 0.54 18.56 6.26
CA ARG A 499 -0.40 18.41 7.36
C ARG A 499 -0.70 19.77 7.95
N GLN A 500 -1.97 20.15 7.98
CA GLN A 500 -2.42 21.47 8.45
C GLN A 500 -1.86 21.85 9.82
N LYS A 501 -1.72 20.89 10.74
CA LYS A 501 -1.20 21.12 12.10
C LYS A 501 0.27 21.56 12.10
N GLU A 502 1.08 21.00 11.24
CA GLU A 502 2.49 21.35 11.08
C GLU A 502 2.62 22.75 10.52
N PHE A 503 1.87 23.05 9.48
CA PHE A 503 1.92 24.34 8.79
C PHE A 503 1.27 25.48 9.60
N MET A 504 0.10 25.25 10.21
CA MET A 504 -0.67 26.32 10.87
C MET A 504 -0.26 26.55 12.35
N ILE A 505 0.31 25.55 13.00
CA ILE A 505 0.64 25.62 14.45
C ILE A 505 2.14 25.45 14.65
N GLY A 506 2.72 24.35 14.11
CA GLY A 506 4.11 24.00 14.39
C GLY A 506 5.11 25.07 13.93
N HIS A 507 5.03 25.51 12.69
CA HIS A 507 5.94 26.53 12.17
C HIS A 507 5.77 27.89 12.85
N PRO A 508 4.54 28.47 13.01
CA PRO A 508 4.37 29.71 13.74
C PRO A 508 4.89 29.65 15.18
N VAL A 509 4.62 28.57 15.91
CA VAL A 509 5.14 28.39 17.29
C VAL A 509 6.66 28.35 17.29
N PHE A 510 7.28 27.66 16.33
CA PHE A 510 8.74 27.63 16.18
C PHE A 510 9.34 29.02 15.96
N PHE A 511 8.67 29.89 15.19
CA PHE A 511 9.13 31.28 14.97
C PHE A 511 8.96 32.17 16.19
N LEU A 512 8.03 31.84 17.09
CA LEU A 512 7.77 32.60 18.34
C LEU A 512 8.65 32.14 19.49
N ALA A 513 9.21 30.93 19.42
CA ALA A 513 10.09 30.36 20.45
C ALA A 513 11.52 30.87 20.33
#